data_9fde40b274da19febadb78fefeebea1a
#
_entry.id   9fde40b274da19febadb78fefeebea1a
#
_cell.length_a   1.000
_cell.length_b   1.000
_cell.length_c   1.000
_cell.angle_alpha   90.00
_cell.angle_beta   90.00
_cell.angle_gamma   90.00
#
_symmetry.space_group_name_H-M   'P 1'
#
loop_
_entity.id
_entity.type
_entity.pdbx_description
1 polymer ?
#
loop_
_entity_poly.entity_id
_entity_poly.type
_entity_poly.pdbx_seq_one_letter_code
_entity_poly.pdbx_strand_id
1 'polypeptide(L)'
;IRKFSERAVPREIVDRILLPAVDGHSYGAMFETARRYAGYCFPMMGLHPTSVNDNPRYRDDLERVARLLEAPPDGIRFCGVGEVGLDLYWSRDFADEQLEALRFQIELALRYGLPLVIHTRDAWDEMCGVLEEYRGRGVRGVMHSFCGTREHYRRILGCGDFLFGVGGVVTFKRSAIAGLLPEIGIERAVLETDAPYLTPVPFRGKRNESAYVRYVCAKVAELCGTDERRVEEVTERNVRAMFGDSIFC
;
A
#
# COMPACT_ATOMS: atom_id res chain seq x y z
N ILE A 1 -15.12 -7.29 -8.98
CA ILE A 1 -14.65 -5.92 -9.34
C ILE A 1 -15.89 -5.17 -9.78
N ARG A 2 -16.44 -4.33 -8.87
CA ARG A 2 -17.54 -3.46 -9.24
C ARG A 2 -16.96 -2.32 -10.06
N LYS A 3 -17.53 -2.07 -11.26
CA LYS A 3 -17.19 -0.96 -12.16
C LYS A 3 -16.86 0.29 -11.35
N PHE A 4 -15.68 0.87 -11.57
CA PHE A 4 -15.42 2.25 -11.22
C PHE A 4 -16.59 3.07 -11.78
N SER A 5 -17.40 3.65 -10.90
CA SER A 5 -18.46 4.54 -11.36
C SER A 5 -17.77 5.72 -12.04
N GLU A 6 -18.28 6.14 -13.20
CA GLU A 6 -17.81 7.28 -14.00
C GLU A 6 -17.94 8.65 -13.30
N ARG A 7 -18.13 8.68 -11.98
CA ARG A 7 -17.97 9.91 -11.21
C ARG A 7 -16.49 10.23 -11.22
N ALA A 8 -16.15 11.18 -12.07
CA ALA A 8 -14.81 11.73 -12.17
C ALA A 8 -14.27 11.97 -10.76
N VAL A 9 -13.19 11.26 -10.40
CA VAL A 9 -12.39 11.67 -9.22
C VAL A 9 -11.91 13.08 -9.57
N PRO A 10 -12.25 14.12 -8.78
CA PRO A 10 -11.85 15.46 -9.12
C PRO A 10 -10.33 15.49 -9.11
N ARG A 11 -9.70 15.62 -10.29
CA ARG A 11 -8.24 15.80 -10.42
C ARG A 11 -7.73 17.00 -9.63
N GLU A 12 -8.63 17.88 -9.24
CA GLU A 12 -8.41 19.01 -8.34
C GLU A 12 -8.06 18.60 -6.90
N ILE A 13 -8.38 17.36 -6.49
CA ILE A 13 -8.13 16.86 -5.12
C ILE A 13 -7.08 15.76 -5.08
N VAL A 14 -7.00 14.94 -6.13
CA VAL A 14 -6.09 13.80 -6.23
C VAL A 14 -5.40 13.84 -7.57
N ASP A 15 -4.12 14.10 -7.55
CA ASP A 15 -3.31 14.20 -8.77
C ASP A 15 -2.88 12.83 -9.31
N ARG A 16 -2.72 11.85 -8.44
CA ARG A 16 -2.19 10.51 -8.78
C ARG A 16 -2.80 9.44 -7.92
N ILE A 17 -2.99 8.26 -8.51
CA ILE A 17 -3.49 7.08 -7.80
C ILE A 17 -2.54 5.92 -8.04
N LEU A 18 -2.03 5.33 -6.97
CA LEU A 18 -1.32 4.07 -7.02
C LEU A 18 -2.34 2.93 -6.95
N LEU A 19 -2.25 1.99 -7.88
CA LEU A 19 -3.17 0.85 -8.01
C LEU A 19 -2.45 -0.45 -7.67
N PRO A 20 -2.53 -0.95 -6.43
CA PRO A 20 -1.96 -2.24 -6.09
C PRO A 20 -2.76 -3.38 -6.73
N ALA A 21 -2.05 -4.43 -7.13
CA ALA A 21 -2.66 -5.67 -7.61
C ALA A 21 -3.18 -6.51 -6.44
N VAL A 22 -4.24 -7.25 -6.66
CA VAL A 22 -4.81 -8.17 -5.66
C VAL A 22 -4.58 -9.63 -6.10
N ASP A 23 -5.08 -9.99 -7.27
CA ASP A 23 -5.06 -11.35 -7.80
C ASP A 23 -5.07 -11.37 -9.33
N GLY A 24 -4.87 -12.55 -9.90
CA GLY A 24 -4.86 -12.77 -11.34
C GLY A 24 -6.15 -12.40 -12.07
N HIS A 25 -7.29 -12.37 -11.38
CA HIS A 25 -8.59 -11.99 -11.98
C HIS A 25 -8.72 -10.47 -12.09
N SER A 26 -8.05 -9.72 -11.22
CA SER A 26 -8.10 -8.25 -11.19
C SER A 26 -7.10 -7.57 -12.13
N TYR A 27 -6.03 -8.26 -12.57
CA TYR A 27 -4.95 -7.66 -13.37
C TYR A 27 -5.44 -7.02 -14.67
N GLY A 28 -6.33 -7.69 -15.41
CA GLY A 28 -6.86 -7.16 -16.68
C GLY A 28 -7.53 -5.79 -16.51
N ALA A 29 -8.41 -5.67 -15.53
CA ALA A 29 -9.12 -4.42 -15.22
C ALA A 29 -8.17 -3.32 -14.72
N MET A 30 -7.15 -3.69 -13.95
CA MET A 30 -6.10 -2.77 -13.50
C MET A 30 -5.30 -2.23 -14.69
N PHE A 31 -4.87 -3.08 -15.63
CA PHE A 31 -4.13 -2.66 -16.83
C PHE A 31 -4.98 -1.77 -17.74
N GLU A 32 -6.25 -2.10 -17.94
CA GLU A 32 -7.18 -1.25 -18.70
C GLU A 32 -7.31 0.12 -18.05
N THR A 33 -7.47 0.17 -16.72
CA THR A 33 -7.57 1.42 -15.97
C THR A 33 -6.28 2.24 -16.09
N ALA A 34 -5.12 1.61 -15.93
CA ALA A 34 -3.83 2.29 -16.02
C ALA A 34 -3.58 2.88 -17.42
N ARG A 35 -3.96 2.16 -18.51
CA ARG A 35 -3.87 2.68 -19.89
C ARG A 35 -4.84 3.83 -20.12
N ARG A 36 -6.10 3.68 -19.70
CA ARG A 36 -7.15 4.69 -19.88
C ARG A 36 -6.82 6.00 -19.16
N TYR A 37 -6.17 5.91 -18.01
CA TYR A 37 -5.78 7.03 -17.16
C TYR A 37 -4.27 7.15 -17.01
N ALA A 38 -3.55 6.97 -18.13
CA ALA A 38 -2.09 7.11 -18.17
C ALA A 38 -1.65 8.48 -17.63
N GLY A 39 -0.59 8.48 -16.81
CA GLY A 39 -0.12 9.68 -16.10
C GLY A 39 -0.96 10.07 -14.87
N TYR A 40 -2.03 9.31 -14.55
CA TYR A 40 -2.87 9.51 -13.38
C TYR A 40 -2.98 8.26 -12.50
N CYS A 41 -3.09 7.07 -13.12
CA CYS A 41 -3.17 5.78 -12.43
C CYS A 41 -1.89 4.99 -12.69
N PHE A 42 -1.20 4.60 -11.63
CA PHE A 42 0.09 3.90 -11.66
C PHE A 42 -0.06 2.50 -11.06
N PRO A 43 0.01 1.45 -11.90
CA PRO A 43 -0.20 0.08 -11.42
C PRO A 43 1.03 -0.45 -10.69
N MET A 44 0.78 -1.32 -9.72
CA MET A 44 1.76 -2.17 -9.06
C MET A 44 1.46 -3.63 -9.37
N MET A 45 2.44 -4.51 -9.24
CA MET A 45 2.26 -5.94 -9.49
C MET A 45 2.50 -6.73 -8.21
N GLY A 46 1.60 -7.65 -7.90
CA GLY A 46 1.71 -8.49 -6.72
C GLY A 46 0.56 -9.48 -6.57
N LEU A 47 0.70 -10.38 -5.61
CA LEU A 47 -0.32 -11.32 -5.16
C LEU A 47 -0.62 -11.03 -3.68
N HIS A 48 -1.85 -10.60 -3.40
CA HIS A 48 -2.30 -10.27 -2.05
C HIS A 48 -2.35 -11.53 -1.17
N PRO A 49 -2.01 -11.46 0.13
CA PRO A 49 -1.96 -12.64 1.00
C PRO A 49 -3.26 -13.43 1.06
N THR A 50 -4.42 -12.78 1.02
CA THR A 50 -5.71 -13.51 1.01
C THR A 50 -5.95 -14.31 -0.27
N SER A 51 -5.24 -14.02 -1.36
CA SER A 51 -5.28 -14.79 -2.60
C SER A 51 -4.37 -16.03 -2.58
N VAL A 52 -3.59 -16.20 -1.52
CA VAL A 52 -2.80 -17.40 -1.23
C VAL A 52 -3.64 -18.43 -0.46
N ASN A 53 -4.55 -17.95 0.41
CA ASN A 53 -5.39 -18.82 1.23
C ASN A 53 -6.23 -19.77 0.38
N ASP A 54 -6.20 -21.07 0.71
CA ASP A 54 -6.95 -22.12 0.01
C ASP A 54 -6.75 -22.14 -1.52
N ASN A 55 -5.59 -21.68 -1.97
CA ASN A 55 -5.21 -21.63 -3.38
C ASN A 55 -4.05 -22.60 -3.68
N PRO A 56 -4.32 -23.82 -4.15
CA PRO A 56 -3.26 -24.80 -4.44
C PRO A 56 -2.32 -24.37 -5.58
N ARG A 57 -2.68 -23.33 -6.34
CA ARG A 57 -1.89 -22.79 -7.45
C ARG A 57 -1.27 -21.42 -7.16
N TYR A 58 -1.16 -21.01 -5.90
CA TYR A 58 -0.57 -19.70 -5.57
C TYR A 58 0.88 -19.56 -6.10
N ARG A 59 1.63 -20.66 -6.23
CA ARG A 59 2.98 -20.63 -6.82
C ARG A 59 2.94 -20.31 -8.31
N ASP A 60 1.97 -20.85 -9.07
CA ASP A 60 1.75 -20.48 -10.48
C ASP A 60 1.40 -19.00 -10.62
N ASP A 61 0.60 -18.46 -9.67
CA ASP A 61 0.25 -17.04 -9.61
C ASP A 61 1.48 -16.18 -9.30
N LEU A 62 2.37 -16.60 -8.38
CA LEU A 62 3.63 -15.93 -8.10
C LEU A 62 4.58 -15.93 -9.32
N GLU A 63 4.69 -17.03 -10.03
CA GLU A 63 5.44 -17.09 -11.29
C GLU A 63 4.85 -16.15 -12.36
N ARG A 64 3.53 -16.03 -12.40
CA ARG A 64 2.86 -15.06 -13.28
C ARG A 64 3.20 -13.62 -12.88
N VAL A 65 3.23 -13.30 -11.59
CA VAL A 65 3.72 -11.99 -11.10
C VAL A 65 5.14 -11.74 -11.58
N ALA A 66 6.04 -12.71 -11.44
CA ALA A 66 7.44 -12.59 -11.89
C ALA A 66 7.53 -12.33 -13.40
N ARG A 67 6.81 -13.10 -14.22
CA ARG A 67 6.76 -12.90 -15.68
C ARG A 67 6.24 -11.52 -16.08
N LEU A 68 5.21 -11.01 -15.39
CA LEU A 68 4.64 -9.69 -15.67
C LEU A 68 5.59 -8.56 -15.27
N LEU A 69 6.37 -8.72 -14.21
CA LEU A 69 7.42 -7.76 -13.83
C LEU A 69 8.59 -7.78 -14.81
N GLU A 70 8.98 -8.94 -15.32
CA GLU A 70 10.04 -9.10 -16.31
C GLU A 70 9.66 -8.54 -17.69
N ALA A 71 8.42 -8.81 -18.12
CA ALA A 71 7.88 -8.38 -19.41
C ALA A 71 6.50 -7.72 -19.20
N PRO A 72 6.46 -6.47 -18.79
CA PRO A 72 5.19 -5.76 -18.60
C PRO A 72 4.40 -5.68 -19.90
N PRO A 73 3.06 -5.81 -19.85
CA PRO A 73 2.20 -5.64 -21.02
C PRO A 73 2.36 -4.25 -21.65
N ASP A 74 2.13 -4.15 -22.97
CA ASP A 74 2.23 -2.89 -23.71
C ASP A 74 1.49 -1.74 -23.01
N GLY A 75 2.17 -0.61 -22.87
CA GLY A 75 1.65 0.58 -22.21
C GLY A 75 1.52 0.48 -20.69
N ILE A 76 2.11 -0.57 -20.07
CA ILE A 76 2.13 -0.75 -18.62
C ILE A 76 3.56 -0.58 -18.10
N ARG A 77 3.70 0.24 -17.06
CA ARG A 77 4.91 0.36 -16.24
C ARG A 77 4.53 0.22 -14.77
N PHE A 78 5.09 -0.77 -14.11
CA PHE A 78 4.85 -0.95 -12.68
C PHE A 78 5.70 0.01 -11.86
N CYS A 79 5.06 0.67 -10.88
CA CYS A 79 5.74 1.60 -9.98
C CYS A 79 6.16 0.95 -8.64
N GLY A 80 5.72 -0.27 -8.38
CA GLY A 80 6.02 -1.00 -7.14
C GLY A 80 5.61 -2.47 -7.21
N VAL A 81 5.97 -3.21 -6.18
CA VAL A 81 5.47 -4.57 -5.92
C VAL A 81 4.45 -4.49 -4.78
N GLY A 82 3.19 -4.79 -5.10
CA GLY A 82 2.07 -4.64 -4.16
C GLY A 82 0.70 -4.93 -4.82
N GLU A 83 -0.26 -5.28 -4.01
CA GLU A 83 -0.22 -5.39 -2.56
C GLU A 83 0.28 -6.80 -2.17
N VAL A 84 1.26 -6.87 -1.29
CA VAL A 84 1.87 -8.11 -0.81
C VAL A 84 1.86 -8.13 0.72
N GLY A 85 2.07 -9.25 1.37
CA GLY A 85 2.15 -9.23 2.82
C GLY A 85 1.57 -10.45 3.51
N LEU A 86 1.02 -10.21 4.72
CA LEU A 86 0.44 -11.24 5.59
C LEU A 86 -0.94 -10.81 6.08
N ASP A 87 -1.93 -11.71 5.98
CA ASP A 87 -3.27 -11.56 6.55
C ASP A 87 -3.67 -12.86 7.27
N LEU A 88 -3.49 -12.88 8.58
CA LEU A 88 -3.81 -14.03 9.43
C LEU A 88 -5.16 -13.87 10.16
N TYR A 89 -5.94 -12.86 9.80
CA TYR A 89 -7.26 -12.60 10.35
C TYR A 89 -8.28 -13.67 9.94
N TRP A 90 -8.27 -14.07 8.66
CA TRP A 90 -9.26 -15.02 8.14
C TRP A 90 -8.92 -16.47 8.46
N SER A 91 -7.65 -16.84 8.38
CA SER A 91 -7.12 -18.13 8.74
C SER A 91 -5.62 -18.04 9.03
N ARG A 92 -5.14 -18.84 9.98
CA ARG A 92 -3.71 -19.06 10.22
C ARG A 92 -3.20 -20.34 9.58
N ASP A 93 -4.09 -21.13 8.96
CA ASP A 93 -3.73 -22.44 8.36
C ASP A 93 -2.81 -22.28 7.14
N PHE A 94 -2.81 -21.12 6.52
CA PHE A 94 -2.00 -20.80 5.34
C PHE A 94 -0.86 -19.81 5.63
N ALA A 95 -0.43 -19.74 6.90
CA ALA A 95 0.61 -18.78 7.30
C ALA A 95 1.95 -19.07 6.61
N ASP A 96 2.33 -20.34 6.47
CA ASP A 96 3.59 -20.73 5.83
C ASP A 96 3.58 -20.40 4.34
N GLU A 97 2.47 -20.62 3.65
CA GLU A 97 2.30 -20.28 2.25
C GLU A 97 2.32 -18.76 2.03
N GLN A 98 1.70 -17.98 2.91
CA GLN A 98 1.77 -16.51 2.85
C GLN A 98 3.21 -16.01 3.12
N LEU A 99 3.93 -16.61 4.07
CA LEU A 99 5.33 -16.28 4.35
C LEU A 99 6.24 -16.61 3.15
N GLU A 100 6.03 -17.75 2.48
CA GLU A 100 6.72 -18.11 1.25
C GLU A 100 6.43 -17.09 0.14
N ALA A 101 5.15 -16.78 -0.08
CA ALA A 101 4.72 -15.82 -1.09
C ALA A 101 5.26 -14.41 -0.84
N LEU A 102 5.32 -13.97 0.42
CA LEU A 102 5.90 -12.69 0.80
C LEU A 102 7.39 -12.62 0.48
N ARG A 103 8.17 -13.63 0.92
CA ARG A 103 9.61 -13.69 0.64
C ARG A 103 9.91 -13.68 -0.85
N PHE A 104 9.16 -14.47 -1.63
CA PHE A 104 9.30 -14.49 -3.09
C PHE A 104 9.10 -13.09 -3.70
N GLN A 105 8.10 -12.36 -3.26
CA GLN A 105 7.78 -11.03 -3.78
C GLN A 105 8.73 -9.95 -3.27
N ILE A 106 9.30 -10.08 -2.08
CA ILE A 106 10.41 -9.21 -1.61
C ILE A 106 11.63 -9.39 -2.52
N GLU A 107 11.99 -10.63 -2.89
CA GLU A 107 13.11 -10.89 -3.82
C GLU A 107 12.85 -10.29 -5.21
N LEU A 108 11.61 -10.31 -5.70
CA LEU A 108 11.25 -9.63 -6.94
C LEU A 108 11.41 -8.10 -6.81
N ALA A 109 10.94 -7.52 -5.70
CA ALA A 109 11.09 -6.08 -5.45
C ALA A 109 12.56 -5.66 -5.43
N LEU A 110 13.41 -6.42 -4.77
CA LEU A 110 14.86 -6.20 -4.75
C LEU A 110 15.49 -6.33 -6.14
N ARG A 111 15.13 -7.37 -6.88
CA ARG A 111 15.65 -7.62 -8.25
C ARG A 111 15.35 -6.48 -9.21
N TYR A 112 14.14 -5.93 -9.15
CA TYR A 112 13.71 -4.85 -10.05
C TYR A 112 13.91 -3.44 -9.47
N GLY A 113 14.44 -3.31 -8.24
CA GLY A 113 14.63 -2.02 -7.57
C GLY A 113 13.33 -1.29 -7.28
N LEU A 114 12.22 -2.02 -7.12
CA LEU A 114 10.89 -1.48 -6.89
C LEU A 114 10.56 -1.41 -5.39
N PRO A 115 9.81 -0.39 -4.92
CA PRO A 115 9.31 -0.37 -3.56
C PRO A 115 8.19 -1.38 -3.35
N LEU A 116 8.07 -1.86 -2.11
CA LEU A 116 6.97 -2.71 -1.66
C LEU A 116 5.78 -1.90 -1.18
N VAL A 117 4.55 -2.39 -1.39
CA VAL A 117 3.35 -1.95 -0.66
C VAL A 117 2.84 -3.16 0.12
N ILE A 118 2.96 -3.07 1.44
CA ILE A 118 2.85 -4.22 2.35
C ILE A 118 1.57 -4.13 3.15
N HIS A 119 0.73 -5.14 2.99
CA HIS A 119 -0.43 -5.43 3.82
C HIS A 119 -0.02 -6.22 5.06
N THR A 120 -0.54 -5.85 6.22
CA THR A 120 -0.34 -6.63 7.45
C THR A 120 -1.60 -6.59 8.30
N ARG A 121 -2.19 -7.76 8.52
CA ARG A 121 -3.36 -7.89 9.39
C ARG A 121 -3.23 -9.12 10.30
N ASP A 122 -3.27 -8.88 11.63
CA ASP A 122 -3.11 -9.90 12.67
C ASP A 122 -1.84 -10.77 12.53
N ALA A 123 -0.74 -10.17 11.96
CA ALA A 123 0.53 -10.82 11.63
C ALA A 123 1.75 -9.89 11.80
N TRP A 124 1.69 -8.96 12.76
CA TRP A 124 2.73 -7.93 12.89
C TRP A 124 4.08 -8.47 13.34
N ASP A 125 4.10 -9.47 14.24
CA ASP A 125 5.34 -10.08 14.70
C ASP A 125 5.97 -10.94 13.61
N GLU A 126 5.17 -11.69 12.87
CA GLU A 126 5.59 -12.47 11.71
C GLU A 126 6.16 -11.54 10.61
N MET A 127 5.46 -10.44 10.33
CA MET A 127 5.92 -9.43 9.38
C MET A 127 7.27 -8.82 9.78
N CYS A 128 7.41 -8.40 11.03
CA CYS A 128 8.69 -7.90 11.53
C CYS A 128 9.80 -8.94 11.41
N GLY A 129 9.50 -10.21 11.75
CA GLY A 129 10.45 -11.32 11.61
C GLY A 129 10.95 -11.47 10.16
N VAL A 130 10.04 -11.46 9.18
CA VAL A 130 10.44 -11.51 7.76
C VAL A 130 11.28 -10.31 7.37
N LEU A 131 10.88 -9.08 7.70
CA LEU A 131 11.65 -7.89 7.34
C LEU A 131 13.05 -7.87 7.98
N GLU A 132 13.20 -8.43 9.18
CA GLU A 132 14.49 -8.58 9.86
C GLU A 132 15.46 -9.50 9.11
N GLU A 133 14.97 -10.53 8.41
CA GLU A 133 15.77 -11.40 7.52
C GLU A 133 16.42 -10.61 6.37
N TYR A 134 15.77 -9.51 5.94
CA TYR A 134 16.20 -8.67 4.82
C TYR A 134 16.96 -7.40 5.25
N ARG A 135 17.28 -7.25 6.53
CA ARG A 135 18.01 -6.09 7.05
C ARG A 135 19.34 -5.89 6.30
N GLY A 136 19.57 -4.66 5.86
CA GLY A 136 20.78 -4.28 5.11
C GLY A 136 20.77 -4.67 3.63
N ARG A 137 19.70 -5.32 3.12
CA ARG A 137 19.58 -5.68 1.70
C ARG A 137 18.94 -4.58 0.84
N GLY A 138 18.59 -3.43 1.42
CA GLY A 138 18.01 -2.31 0.68
C GLY A 138 16.50 -2.42 0.45
N VAL A 139 15.79 -3.23 1.24
CA VAL A 139 14.32 -3.29 1.20
C VAL A 139 13.75 -1.94 1.57
N ARG A 140 12.76 -1.48 0.80
CA ARG A 140 12.06 -0.21 1.00
C ARG A 140 10.62 -0.32 0.58
N GLY A 141 9.74 0.52 1.16
CA GLY A 141 8.32 0.47 0.78
C GLY A 141 7.40 1.22 1.71
N VAL A 142 6.13 0.88 1.61
CA VAL A 142 5.04 1.44 2.41
C VAL A 142 4.36 0.32 3.19
N MET A 143 4.26 0.48 4.51
CA MET A 143 3.38 -0.34 5.34
C MET A 143 1.97 0.21 5.17
N HIS A 144 1.20 -0.40 4.26
CA HIS A 144 -0.16 0.01 3.93
C HIS A 144 -1.08 -0.09 5.16
N SER A 145 -1.96 0.91 5.31
CA SER A 145 -2.98 0.96 6.39
C SER A 145 -2.42 0.60 7.78
N PHE A 146 -1.27 1.22 8.12
CA PHE A 146 -0.52 0.84 9.31
C PHE A 146 -1.36 0.94 10.58
N CYS A 147 -1.46 -0.19 11.29
CA CYS A 147 -2.16 -0.30 12.58
C CYS A 147 -1.36 -1.08 13.64
N GLY A 148 -0.06 -1.26 13.39
CA GLY A 148 0.86 -1.89 14.34
C GLY A 148 1.11 -1.05 15.59
N THR A 149 1.81 -1.63 16.55
CA THR A 149 2.22 -0.96 17.79
C THR A 149 3.46 -0.08 17.57
N ARG A 150 3.82 0.71 18.60
CA ARG A 150 5.09 1.47 18.64
C ARG A 150 6.31 0.56 18.48
N GLU A 151 6.26 -0.63 19.04
CA GLU A 151 7.33 -1.61 18.91
C GLU A 151 7.47 -2.09 17.47
N HIS A 152 6.38 -2.47 16.81
CA HIS A 152 6.38 -2.84 15.40
C HIS A 152 6.93 -1.71 14.52
N TYR A 153 6.50 -0.46 14.75
CA TYR A 153 7.02 0.71 14.06
C TYR A 153 8.56 0.80 14.14
N ARG A 154 9.11 0.67 15.35
CA ARG A 154 10.56 0.75 15.58
C ARG A 154 11.33 -0.42 14.95
N ARG A 155 10.80 -1.64 15.05
CA ARG A 155 11.39 -2.82 14.41
C ARG A 155 11.46 -2.66 12.90
N ILE A 156 10.36 -2.23 12.26
CA ILE A 156 10.29 -2.02 10.81
C ILE A 156 11.29 -0.95 10.35
N LEU A 157 11.40 0.17 11.06
CA LEU A 157 12.39 1.22 10.74
C LEU A 157 13.84 0.70 10.82
N GLY A 158 14.12 -0.27 11.67
CA GLY A 158 15.42 -0.93 11.77
C GLY A 158 15.75 -1.88 10.61
N CYS A 159 14.78 -2.19 9.75
CA CYS A 159 14.94 -3.17 8.66
C CYS A 159 15.21 -2.54 7.30
N GLY A 160 14.76 -1.31 7.06
CA GLY A 160 14.88 -0.66 5.76
C GLY A 160 14.27 0.73 5.71
N ASP A 161 14.10 1.27 4.50
CA ASP A 161 13.47 2.58 4.32
C ASP A 161 11.96 2.42 4.12
N PHE A 162 11.21 2.59 5.21
CA PHE A 162 9.77 2.41 5.21
C PHE A 162 9.02 3.70 5.52
N LEU A 163 7.92 3.88 4.79
CA LEU A 163 6.86 4.85 5.07
C LEU A 163 5.63 4.12 5.64
N PHE A 164 4.77 4.86 6.31
CA PHE A 164 3.59 4.32 6.98
C PHE A 164 2.32 4.93 6.39
N GLY A 165 1.48 4.06 5.84
CA GLY A 165 0.21 4.43 5.23
C GLY A 165 -0.80 4.87 6.28
N VAL A 166 -1.32 6.07 6.12
CA VAL A 166 -2.34 6.66 6.98
C VAL A 166 -3.62 6.84 6.17
N GLY A 167 -4.60 5.99 6.45
CA GLY A 167 -5.90 5.99 5.78
C GLY A 167 -7.04 6.50 6.65
N GLY A 168 -8.27 6.31 6.18
CA GLY A 168 -9.50 6.79 6.83
C GLY A 168 -9.65 6.40 8.29
N VAL A 169 -9.04 5.29 8.71
CA VAL A 169 -9.03 4.80 10.10
C VAL A 169 -8.47 5.83 11.09
N VAL A 170 -7.57 6.72 10.68
CA VAL A 170 -7.01 7.78 11.53
C VAL A 170 -8.10 8.70 12.12
N THR A 171 -9.23 8.80 11.44
CA THR A 171 -10.38 9.63 11.87
C THR A 171 -11.29 8.93 12.89
N PHE A 172 -11.07 7.65 13.21
CA PHE A 172 -11.94 6.88 14.09
C PHE A 172 -11.60 7.12 15.57
N LYS A 173 -12.61 7.11 16.45
CA LYS A 173 -12.45 7.39 17.89
C LYS A 173 -11.43 6.51 18.61
N ARG A 174 -11.24 5.25 18.16
CA ARG A 174 -10.33 4.28 18.76
C ARG A 174 -9.23 3.87 17.77
N SER A 175 -8.68 4.83 17.06
CA SER A 175 -7.63 4.60 16.08
C SER A 175 -6.27 4.47 16.77
N ALA A 176 -5.63 3.29 16.65
CA ALA A 176 -4.28 3.07 17.16
C ALA A 176 -3.27 3.99 16.46
N ILE A 177 -3.38 4.12 15.14
CA ILE A 177 -2.49 4.99 14.35
C ILE A 177 -2.60 6.46 14.77
N ALA A 178 -3.79 6.95 15.16
CA ALA A 178 -3.95 8.33 15.61
C ALA A 178 -3.12 8.63 16.87
N GLY A 179 -2.98 7.66 17.78
CA GLY A 179 -2.13 7.80 18.98
C GLY A 179 -0.64 7.70 18.70
N LEU A 180 -0.26 7.04 17.62
CA LEU A 180 1.15 6.83 17.24
C LEU A 180 1.67 7.87 16.24
N LEU A 181 0.78 8.52 15.50
CA LEU A 181 1.13 9.44 14.42
C LEU A 181 2.03 10.61 14.85
N PRO A 182 1.90 11.21 16.06
CA PRO A 182 2.84 12.23 16.53
C PRO A 182 4.29 11.74 16.67
N GLU A 183 4.52 10.43 16.88
CA GLU A 183 5.86 9.83 16.91
C GLU A 183 6.34 9.46 15.50
N ILE A 184 5.47 8.96 14.65
CA ILE A 184 5.78 8.65 13.23
C ILE A 184 6.20 9.94 12.51
N GLY A 185 5.48 11.03 12.75
CA GLY A 185 5.65 12.29 12.05
C GLY A 185 5.18 12.25 10.60
N ILE A 186 4.94 13.41 10.01
CA ILE A 186 4.56 13.52 8.60
C ILE A 186 5.70 13.13 7.65
N GLU A 187 6.94 13.17 8.12
CA GLU A 187 8.15 12.82 7.38
C GLU A 187 8.25 11.32 7.04
N ARG A 188 7.51 10.49 7.76
CA ARG A 188 7.41 9.04 7.53
C ARG A 188 6.01 8.58 7.13
N ALA A 189 5.08 9.52 6.96
CA ALA A 189 3.71 9.21 6.57
C ALA A 189 3.49 9.31 5.06
N VAL A 190 2.57 8.50 4.54
CA VAL A 190 1.91 8.66 3.25
C VAL A 190 0.41 8.65 3.47
N LEU A 191 -0.33 9.45 2.68
CA LEU A 191 -1.78 9.47 2.74
C LEU A 191 -2.37 8.46 1.77
N GLU A 192 -3.39 7.75 2.22
CA GLU A 192 -4.08 6.75 1.41
C GLU A 192 -5.58 6.72 1.72
N THR A 193 -6.33 5.96 0.94
CA THR A 193 -7.78 5.82 1.17
C THR A 193 -8.24 4.40 1.39
N ASP A 194 -7.58 3.42 0.77
CA ASP A 194 -8.06 2.04 0.68
C ASP A 194 -9.48 1.93 0.08
N ALA A 195 -9.81 2.86 -0.83
CA ALA A 195 -11.13 2.88 -1.45
C ALA A 195 -11.41 1.58 -2.24
N PRO A 196 -12.60 0.99 -2.10
CA PRO A 196 -13.84 1.54 -1.56
C PRO A 196 -14.10 1.29 -0.06
N TYR A 197 -13.11 0.88 0.69
CA TYR A 197 -13.19 0.49 2.11
C TYR A 197 -12.73 1.62 3.05
N LEU A 198 -12.85 1.42 4.36
CA LEU A 198 -12.28 2.25 5.43
C LEU A 198 -12.63 3.75 5.34
N THR A 199 -13.86 4.07 4.97
CA THR A 199 -14.35 5.44 4.76
C THR A 199 -14.14 6.31 6.00
N PRO A 200 -13.48 7.49 5.86
CA PRO A 200 -13.25 8.39 6.99
C PRO A 200 -14.54 9.02 7.53
N VAL A 201 -14.47 9.52 8.76
CA VAL A 201 -15.50 10.42 9.31
C VAL A 201 -15.47 11.73 8.49
N PRO A 202 -16.65 12.33 8.15
CA PRO A 202 -18.00 11.99 8.61
C PRO A 202 -18.74 10.94 7.77
N PHE A 203 -18.12 10.35 6.77
CA PHE A 203 -18.80 9.46 5.80
C PHE A 203 -18.75 7.98 6.16
N ARG A 204 -18.35 7.64 7.36
CA ARG A 204 -18.26 6.25 7.83
C ARG A 204 -19.54 5.46 7.54
N GLY A 205 -19.38 4.23 7.03
CA GLY A 205 -20.49 3.37 6.61
C GLY A 205 -20.98 3.59 5.18
N LYS A 206 -20.46 4.62 4.48
CA LYS A 206 -20.66 4.80 3.04
C LYS A 206 -19.48 4.21 2.27
N ARG A 207 -19.62 4.07 0.93
CA ARG A 207 -18.51 3.70 0.07
C ARG A 207 -17.43 4.78 0.11
N ASN A 208 -16.18 4.37 0.30
CA ASN A 208 -15.04 5.28 0.25
C ASN A 208 -14.69 5.69 -1.18
N GLU A 209 -14.10 6.87 -1.32
CA GLU A 209 -13.68 7.45 -2.60
C GLU A 209 -12.29 8.09 -2.43
N SER A 210 -11.48 8.10 -3.50
CA SER A 210 -10.11 8.66 -3.46
C SER A 210 -10.08 10.12 -2.99
N ALA A 211 -11.09 10.92 -3.35
CA ALA A 211 -11.22 12.32 -2.91
C ALA A 211 -11.37 12.49 -1.39
N TYR A 212 -11.70 11.42 -0.65
CA TYR A 212 -11.81 11.49 0.81
C TYR A 212 -10.45 11.50 1.51
N VAL A 213 -9.34 11.36 0.78
CA VAL A 213 -7.98 11.56 1.31
C VAL A 213 -7.82 12.93 1.98
N ARG A 214 -8.56 13.95 1.55
CA ARG A 214 -8.56 15.27 2.19
C ARG A 214 -8.96 15.24 3.67
N TYR A 215 -9.88 14.34 4.07
CA TYR A 215 -10.28 14.19 5.48
C TYR A 215 -9.19 13.48 6.29
N VAL A 216 -8.43 12.62 5.64
CA VAL A 216 -7.24 12.02 6.23
C VAL A 216 -6.17 13.09 6.44
N CYS A 217 -5.91 13.91 5.41
CA CYS A 217 -4.96 15.04 5.46
C CYS A 217 -5.28 16.00 6.61
N ALA A 218 -6.52 16.48 6.69
CA ALA A 218 -6.97 17.36 7.76
C ALA A 218 -6.76 16.75 9.16
N LYS A 219 -7.05 15.44 9.32
CA LYS A 219 -6.84 14.75 10.60
C LYS A 219 -5.38 14.56 10.95
N VAL A 220 -4.53 14.28 9.96
CA VAL A 220 -3.07 14.21 10.14
C VAL A 220 -2.51 15.56 10.57
N ALA A 221 -2.95 16.65 9.92
CA ALA A 221 -2.54 18.01 10.28
C ALA A 221 -2.90 18.34 11.74
N GLU A 222 -4.15 18.04 12.14
CA GLU A 222 -4.61 18.21 13.54
C GLU A 222 -3.73 17.45 14.53
N LEU A 223 -3.46 16.16 14.28
CA LEU A 223 -2.72 15.29 15.20
C LEU A 223 -1.22 15.63 15.29
N CYS A 224 -0.64 16.13 14.19
CA CYS A 224 0.77 16.51 14.12
C CYS A 224 1.01 17.99 14.44
N GLY A 225 -0.03 18.77 14.76
CA GLY A 225 0.09 20.19 15.13
C GLY A 225 0.62 21.06 13.98
N THR A 226 0.21 20.77 12.75
CA THR A 226 0.62 21.50 11.54
C THR A 226 -0.59 21.85 10.67
N ASP A 227 -0.39 22.46 9.52
CA ASP A 227 -1.47 22.73 8.55
C ASP A 227 -1.52 21.67 7.43
N GLU A 228 -2.66 21.59 6.75
CA GLU A 228 -2.91 20.61 5.67
C GLU A 228 -1.93 20.77 4.51
N ARG A 229 -1.59 22.00 4.12
CA ARG A 229 -0.64 22.27 3.05
C ARG A 229 0.74 21.66 3.37
N ARG A 230 1.20 21.81 4.61
CA ARG A 230 2.46 21.21 5.04
C ARG A 230 2.41 19.69 5.00
N VAL A 231 1.28 19.07 5.39
CA VAL A 231 1.07 17.62 5.27
C VAL A 231 1.15 17.19 3.79
N GLU A 232 0.45 17.89 2.89
CA GLU A 232 0.47 17.59 1.45
C GLU A 232 1.89 17.68 0.88
N GLU A 233 2.61 18.79 1.10
CA GLU A 233 3.97 19.00 0.61
C GLU A 233 4.95 17.91 1.09
N VAL A 234 4.85 17.52 2.36
CA VAL A 234 5.76 16.53 2.93
C VAL A 234 5.43 15.12 2.46
N THR A 235 4.15 14.74 2.49
CA THR A 235 3.74 13.39 2.07
C THR A 235 3.91 13.18 0.57
N GLU A 236 3.71 14.20 -0.27
CA GLU A 236 4.05 14.14 -1.70
C GLU A 236 5.56 13.91 -1.89
N ARG A 237 6.41 14.66 -1.19
CA ARG A 237 7.86 14.44 -1.24
C ARG A 237 8.24 13.03 -0.81
N ASN A 238 7.61 12.48 0.24
CA ASN A 238 7.83 11.11 0.68
C ASN A 238 7.48 10.09 -0.42
N VAL A 239 6.31 10.25 -1.07
CA VAL A 239 5.90 9.39 -2.18
C VAL A 239 6.86 9.52 -3.36
N ARG A 240 7.30 10.73 -3.70
CA ARG A 240 8.27 10.98 -4.77
C ARG A 240 9.61 10.30 -4.48
N ALA A 241 10.12 10.40 -3.26
CA ALA A 241 11.35 9.74 -2.86
C ALA A 241 11.23 8.20 -2.89
N MET A 242 10.08 7.66 -2.51
CA MET A 242 9.83 6.22 -2.45
C MET A 242 9.64 5.58 -3.83
N PHE A 243 8.79 6.18 -4.67
CA PHE A 243 8.38 5.59 -5.95
C PHE A 243 9.12 6.16 -7.17
N GLY A 244 9.92 7.22 -6.97
CA GLY A 244 10.70 7.86 -8.00
C GLY A 244 9.93 8.88 -8.84
N ASP A 245 10.67 9.71 -9.59
CA ASP A 245 10.09 10.79 -10.39
C ASP A 245 9.22 10.29 -11.55
N SER A 246 9.36 9.02 -11.95
CA SER A 246 8.60 8.45 -13.07
C SER A 246 7.08 8.44 -12.88
N ILE A 247 6.60 8.59 -11.65
CA ILE A 247 5.17 8.76 -11.36
C ILE A 247 4.78 10.25 -11.29
N PHE A 248 5.73 11.18 -11.45
CA PHE A 248 5.53 12.62 -11.36
C PHE A 248 5.89 13.39 -12.64
N CYS A 249 6.28 12.67 -13.72
CA CYS A 249 6.58 13.25 -15.02
C CYS A 249 5.36 13.22 -15.94
#